data_80830cba87615ed2e0989e857b7ea538
#
_entry.id   80830cba87615ed2e0989e857b7ea538
#
_cell.length_a   1.000
_cell.length_b   1.000
_cell.length_c   1.000
_cell.angle_alpha   90.00
_cell.angle_beta   90.00
_cell.angle_gamma   90.00
#
_symmetry.space_group_name_H-M   'P 1'
#
loop_
_entity.id
_entity.type
_entity.pdbx_description
1 polymer ?
#
loop_
_entity_poly.entity_id
_entity_poly.type
_entity_poly.pdbx_seq_one_letter_code
_entity_poly.pdbx_strand_id
1 'polypeptide(L)'
;MTNKIYNHDTDVDIVHKYNAIGLKGWINQLQYIDKEIDKLLNLYAQSIQNKEIPARTLILFSKRKETNKRLYETVMKYSNIYSKAAECDDIQCNMAYLSEYERLRKSYQYHLTRYQKLKTICMITYFRVFDLD
;
A
#
# COMPACT_ATOMS: atom_id res chain seq x y z
N MET A 1 -2.82 17.36 -14.12
CA MET A 1 -2.37 16.34 -15.09
C MET A 1 -3.49 15.38 -15.39
N THR A 2 -3.77 15.09 -16.63
CA THR A 2 -4.72 14.05 -17.02
C THR A 2 -3.97 12.71 -17.12
N ASN A 3 -4.66 11.61 -16.83
CA ASN A 3 -4.08 10.26 -16.94
C ASN A 3 -4.27 9.66 -18.33
N LYS A 4 -4.93 10.40 -19.23
CA LYS A 4 -5.18 9.91 -20.59
C LYS A 4 -3.92 10.04 -21.44
N ILE A 5 -3.55 8.96 -22.13
CA ILE A 5 -2.38 8.94 -23.01
C ILE A 5 -2.82 9.33 -24.42
N TYR A 6 -2.07 10.27 -25.02
CA TYR A 6 -2.33 10.78 -26.35
C TYR A 6 -1.22 10.36 -27.32
N ASN A 7 -1.53 10.35 -28.62
CA ASN A 7 -0.56 9.95 -29.65
C ASN A 7 0.67 10.86 -29.72
N HIS A 8 0.55 12.12 -29.28
CA HIS A 8 1.66 13.08 -29.29
C HIS A 8 2.50 13.06 -28.02
N ASP A 9 2.15 12.21 -27.04
CA ASP A 9 2.89 12.13 -25.80
C ASP A 9 4.28 11.54 -26.05
N THR A 10 5.31 12.14 -25.42
CA THR A 10 6.65 11.59 -25.41
C THR A 10 6.71 10.36 -24.50
N ASP A 11 7.80 9.57 -24.59
CA ASP A 11 8.01 8.41 -23.72
C ASP A 11 7.98 8.81 -22.24
N VAL A 12 8.55 9.98 -21.90
CA VAL A 12 8.54 10.50 -20.53
C VAL A 12 7.13 10.86 -20.10
N ASP A 13 6.33 11.48 -20.95
CA ASP A 13 4.94 11.79 -20.67
C ASP A 13 4.13 10.54 -20.38
N ILE A 14 4.33 9.49 -21.17
CA ILE A 14 3.68 8.20 -20.98
C ILE A 14 4.04 7.60 -19.63
N VAL A 15 5.33 7.60 -19.26
CA VAL A 15 5.78 7.07 -17.98
C VAL A 15 5.15 7.84 -16.82
N HIS A 16 5.13 9.18 -16.89
CA HIS A 16 4.52 9.98 -15.82
C HIS A 16 3.02 9.70 -15.68
N LYS A 17 2.31 9.50 -16.78
CA LYS A 17 0.88 9.17 -16.73
C LYS A 17 0.63 7.79 -16.14
N TYR A 18 1.43 6.80 -16.50
CA TYR A 18 1.36 5.47 -15.87
C TYR A 18 1.65 5.53 -14.38
N ASN A 19 2.67 6.30 -13.99
CA ASN A 19 3.01 6.45 -12.58
C ASN A 19 1.89 7.12 -11.79
N ALA A 20 1.23 8.11 -12.36
CA ALA A 20 0.09 8.78 -11.71
C ALA A 20 -1.07 7.79 -11.50
N ILE A 21 -1.34 6.92 -12.47
CA ILE A 21 -2.34 5.85 -12.34
C ILE A 21 -1.94 4.87 -11.25
N GLY A 22 -0.66 4.47 -11.23
CA GLY A 22 -0.12 3.59 -10.20
C GLY A 22 -0.31 4.15 -8.79
N LEU A 23 -0.01 5.43 -8.58
CA LEU A 23 -0.16 6.08 -7.28
C LEU A 23 -1.62 6.05 -6.80
N LYS A 24 -2.57 6.28 -7.69
CA LYS A 24 -4.01 6.19 -7.37
C LYS A 24 -4.40 4.77 -6.98
N GLY A 25 -3.86 3.78 -7.67
CA GLY A 25 -4.08 2.38 -7.36
C GLY A 25 -3.56 2.02 -5.97
N TRP A 26 -2.37 2.51 -5.61
CA TRP A 26 -1.79 2.28 -4.28
C TRP A 26 -2.64 2.93 -3.18
N ILE A 27 -3.13 4.15 -3.43
CA ILE A 27 -4.00 4.85 -2.47
C ILE A 27 -5.25 4.00 -2.20
N ASN A 28 -5.89 3.51 -3.24
CA ASN A 28 -7.09 2.68 -3.11
C ASN A 28 -6.79 1.38 -2.35
N GLN A 29 -5.67 0.74 -2.66
CA GLN A 29 -5.27 -0.51 -1.99
C GLN A 29 -4.96 -0.28 -0.51
N LEU A 30 -4.28 0.81 -0.18
CA LEU A 30 -3.95 1.14 1.20
C LEU A 30 -5.22 1.47 2.02
N GLN A 31 -6.20 2.11 1.41
CA GLN A 31 -7.51 2.33 2.04
C GLN A 31 -8.23 1.00 2.32
N TYR A 32 -8.19 0.08 1.36
CA TYR A 32 -8.76 -1.24 1.52
C TYR A 32 -8.09 -2.01 2.66
N ILE A 33 -6.76 -1.98 2.72
CA ILE A 33 -5.98 -2.65 3.76
C ILE A 33 -6.34 -2.11 5.15
N ASP A 34 -6.48 -0.79 5.28
CA ASP A 34 -6.85 -0.17 6.56
C ASP A 34 -8.17 -0.75 7.09
N LYS A 35 -9.17 -0.84 6.23
CA LYS A 35 -10.47 -1.42 6.59
C LYS A 35 -10.38 -2.91 6.89
N GLU A 36 -9.60 -3.63 6.09
CA GLU A 36 -9.42 -5.07 6.26
C GLU A 36 -8.72 -5.39 7.58
N ILE A 37 -7.69 -4.63 7.95
CA ILE A 37 -6.98 -4.82 9.22
C ILE A 37 -7.95 -4.67 10.39
N ASP A 38 -8.82 -3.66 10.37
CA ASP A 38 -9.81 -3.46 11.43
C ASP A 38 -10.74 -4.66 11.59
N LYS A 39 -11.19 -5.22 10.47
CA LYS A 39 -12.03 -6.42 10.46
C LYS A 39 -11.28 -7.62 11.03
N LEU A 40 -10.02 -7.80 10.64
CA LEU A 40 -9.20 -8.92 11.12
C LEU A 40 -8.88 -8.77 12.62
N LEU A 41 -8.62 -7.56 13.08
CA LEU A 41 -8.39 -7.30 14.50
C LEU A 41 -9.62 -7.68 15.33
N ASN A 42 -10.80 -7.31 14.88
CA ASN A 42 -12.05 -7.65 15.55
C ASN A 42 -12.30 -9.16 15.55
N LEU A 43 -12.03 -9.82 14.40
CA LEU A 43 -12.21 -11.27 14.28
C LEU A 43 -11.26 -12.04 15.19
N TYR A 44 -9.99 -11.63 15.26
CA TYR A 44 -8.99 -12.37 16.02
C TYR A 44 -8.95 -12.02 17.51
N ALA A 45 -9.52 -10.88 17.91
CA ALA A 45 -9.53 -10.45 19.31
C ALA A 45 -10.17 -11.49 20.23
N GLN A 46 -11.28 -12.07 19.82
CA GLN A 46 -11.96 -13.11 20.58
C GLN A 46 -11.12 -14.38 20.68
N SER A 47 -10.49 -14.78 19.57
CA SER A 47 -9.63 -15.96 19.53
C SER A 47 -8.40 -15.81 20.43
N ILE A 48 -7.90 -14.58 20.57
CA ILE A 48 -6.77 -14.27 21.46
C ILE A 48 -7.20 -14.39 22.92
N GLN A 49 -8.40 -13.91 23.29
CA GLN A 49 -8.96 -14.08 24.63
C GLN A 49 -9.05 -15.55 25.00
N ASN A 50 -9.39 -16.40 24.06
CA ASN A 50 -9.49 -17.83 24.25
C ASN A 50 -8.14 -18.57 24.11
N LYS A 51 -7.05 -17.81 23.95
CA LYS A 51 -5.68 -18.33 23.80
C LYS A 51 -5.46 -19.21 22.56
N GLU A 52 -6.30 -19.09 21.57
CA GLU A 52 -6.21 -19.84 20.31
C GLU A 52 -5.21 -19.21 19.34
N ILE A 53 -5.02 -17.89 19.44
CA ILE A 53 -4.06 -17.12 18.66
C ILE A 53 -3.15 -16.34 19.62
N PRO A 54 -1.84 -16.30 19.38
CA PRO A 54 -0.94 -15.54 20.26
C PRO A 54 -1.29 -14.05 20.32
N ALA A 55 -1.24 -13.48 21.54
CA ALA A 55 -1.54 -12.07 21.77
C ALA A 55 -0.64 -11.13 20.95
N ARG A 56 0.61 -11.53 20.67
CA ARG A 56 1.52 -10.74 19.85
C ARG A 56 1.00 -10.51 18.43
N THR A 57 0.07 -11.33 17.96
CA THR A 57 -0.54 -11.18 16.63
C THR A 57 -1.28 -9.84 16.51
N LEU A 58 -2.01 -9.43 17.57
CA LEU A 58 -2.66 -8.12 17.59
C LEU A 58 -1.64 -6.99 17.48
N ILE A 59 -0.50 -7.14 18.17
CA ILE A 59 0.57 -6.15 18.14
C ILE A 59 1.13 -6.02 16.72
N LEU A 60 1.34 -7.15 16.04
CA LEU A 60 1.86 -7.16 14.68
C LEU A 60 0.87 -6.50 13.71
N PHE A 61 -0.42 -6.81 13.81
CA PHE A 61 -1.44 -6.16 12.98
C PHE A 61 -1.54 -4.66 13.27
N SER A 62 -1.46 -4.27 14.55
CA SER A 62 -1.48 -2.85 14.92
C SER A 62 -0.31 -2.08 14.34
N LYS A 63 0.89 -2.71 14.32
CA LYS A 63 2.07 -2.12 13.67
C LYS A 63 1.88 -2.00 12.16
N ARG A 64 1.30 -3.00 11.52
CA ARG A 64 1.01 -2.94 10.08
C ARG A 64 -0.04 -1.87 9.77
N LYS A 65 -1.03 -1.71 10.63
CA LYS A 65 -2.04 -0.65 10.49
C LYS A 65 -1.38 0.74 10.54
N GLU A 66 -0.50 0.95 11.51
CA GLU A 66 0.21 2.22 11.66
C GLU A 66 1.10 2.50 10.45
N THR A 67 1.84 1.51 9.98
CA THR A 67 2.66 1.62 8.77
C THR A 67 1.80 1.92 7.54
N ASN A 68 0.66 1.24 7.42
CA ASN A 68 -0.28 1.44 6.33
C ASN A 68 -0.79 2.88 6.28
N LYS A 69 -1.15 3.42 7.44
CA LYS A 69 -1.65 4.79 7.56
C LYS A 69 -0.60 5.81 7.14
N ARG A 70 0.64 5.65 7.65
CA ARG A 70 1.74 6.55 7.31
C ARG A 70 2.07 6.50 5.83
N LEU A 71 2.08 5.30 5.26
CA LEU A 71 2.34 5.11 3.84
C LEU A 71 1.22 5.72 3.00
N TYR A 72 -0.03 5.52 3.41
CA TYR A 72 -1.18 6.14 2.75
C TYR A 72 -1.03 7.67 2.70
N GLU A 73 -0.72 8.29 3.82
CA GLU A 73 -0.54 9.74 3.90
C GLU A 73 0.61 10.21 3.00
N THR A 74 1.71 9.48 3.00
CA THR A 74 2.88 9.79 2.17
C THR A 74 2.56 9.66 0.68
N VAL A 75 1.90 8.58 0.28
CA VAL A 75 1.53 8.35 -1.13
C VAL A 75 0.50 9.39 -1.59
N MET A 76 -0.48 9.70 -0.75
CA MET A 76 -1.48 10.71 -1.07
C MET A 76 -0.83 12.09 -1.31
N LYS A 77 0.05 12.49 -0.40
CA LYS A 77 0.79 13.74 -0.54
C LYS A 77 1.64 13.77 -1.81
N TYR A 78 2.35 12.67 -2.07
CA TYR A 78 3.20 12.57 -3.26
C TYR A 78 2.38 12.53 -4.54
N SER A 79 1.22 11.86 -4.53
CA SER A 79 0.33 11.85 -5.69
C SER A 79 -0.09 13.27 -6.09
N ASN A 80 -0.37 14.12 -5.11
CA ASN A 80 -0.71 15.51 -5.36
C ASN A 80 0.48 16.29 -5.95
N ILE A 81 1.70 16.04 -5.45
CA ILE A 81 2.92 16.64 -5.97
C ILE A 81 3.20 16.11 -7.37
N TYR A 82 3.01 14.83 -7.60
CA TYR A 82 3.31 14.18 -8.88
C TYR A 82 2.45 14.72 -10.03
N SER A 83 1.29 15.29 -9.74
CA SER A 83 0.45 15.91 -10.76
C SER A 83 1.18 17.01 -11.54
N LYS A 84 2.27 17.55 -10.99
CA LYS A 84 3.08 18.59 -11.62
C LYS A 84 4.26 18.05 -12.42
N ALA A 85 4.43 16.73 -12.51
CA ALA A 85 5.56 16.14 -13.23
C ALA A 85 5.56 16.53 -14.72
N ALA A 86 4.38 16.75 -15.30
CA ALA A 86 4.25 17.18 -16.70
C ALA A 86 4.81 18.59 -16.95
N GLU A 87 5.04 19.39 -15.90
CA GLU A 87 5.60 20.74 -15.99
C GLU A 87 7.14 20.74 -16.01
N CYS A 88 7.78 19.58 -15.91
CA CYS A 88 9.24 19.48 -15.93
C CYS A 88 9.80 19.91 -17.28
N ASP A 89 10.79 20.81 -17.24
CA ASP A 89 11.47 21.35 -18.42
C ASP A 89 12.78 20.66 -18.75
N ASP A 90 13.34 19.89 -17.81
CA ASP A 90 14.66 19.29 -17.96
C ASP A 90 14.72 17.86 -17.40
N ILE A 91 15.81 17.20 -17.72
CA ILE A 91 16.07 15.81 -17.30
C ILE A 91 16.16 15.69 -15.79
N GLN A 92 16.77 16.66 -15.10
CA GLN A 92 16.94 16.62 -13.65
C GLN A 92 15.60 16.64 -12.92
N CYS A 93 14.66 17.49 -13.38
CA CYS A 93 13.31 17.54 -12.84
C CYS A 93 12.61 16.18 -13.02
N ASN A 94 12.64 15.63 -14.24
CA ASN A 94 12.05 14.33 -14.52
C ASN A 94 12.66 13.22 -13.66
N MET A 95 13.98 13.20 -13.54
CA MET A 95 14.69 12.20 -12.74
C MET A 95 14.32 12.28 -11.26
N ALA A 96 14.12 13.49 -10.73
CA ALA A 96 13.71 13.67 -9.34
C ALA A 96 12.35 13.02 -9.08
N TYR A 97 11.38 13.24 -9.97
CA TYR A 97 10.06 12.62 -9.85
C TYR A 97 10.14 11.10 -9.98
N LEU A 98 10.90 10.59 -10.95
CA LEU A 98 11.02 9.15 -11.18
C LEU A 98 11.73 8.44 -10.01
N SER A 99 12.77 9.06 -9.46
CA SER A 99 13.51 8.49 -8.31
C SER A 99 12.62 8.39 -7.09
N GLU A 100 11.87 9.43 -6.79
CA GLU A 100 10.97 9.43 -5.62
C GLU A 100 9.83 8.44 -5.81
N TYR A 101 9.27 8.36 -7.01
CA TYR A 101 8.26 7.35 -7.33
C TYR A 101 8.79 5.94 -7.07
N GLU A 102 10.01 5.64 -7.55
CA GLU A 102 10.62 4.32 -7.39
C GLU A 102 10.90 4.00 -5.92
N ARG A 103 11.32 4.99 -5.14
CA ARG A 103 11.52 4.83 -3.70
C ARG A 103 10.21 4.45 -3.00
N LEU A 104 9.14 5.16 -3.33
CA LEU A 104 7.81 4.88 -2.76
C LEU A 104 7.27 3.54 -3.22
N ARG A 105 7.51 3.17 -4.48
CA ARG A 105 7.10 1.87 -5.03
C ARG A 105 7.71 0.73 -4.21
N LYS A 106 9.00 0.83 -3.90
CA LYS A 106 9.69 -0.19 -3.09
C LYS A 106 9.13 -0.26 -1.68
N SER A 107 8.88 0.88 -1.06
CA SER A 107 8.28 0.94 0.29
C SER A 107 6.88 0.34 0.30
N TYR A 108 6.08 0.65 -0.71
CA TYR A 108 4.73 0.12 -0.86
C TYR A 108 4.74 -1.40 -1.03
N GLN A 109 5.57 -1.91 -1.93
CA GLN A 109 5.68 -3.34 -2.17
C GLN A 109 6.18 -4.11 -0.95
N TYR A 110 7.15 -3.54 -0.24
CA TYR A 110 7.64 -4.13 1.00
C TYR A 110 6.55 -4.25 2.05
N HIS A 111 5.77 -3.18 2.21
CA HIS A 111 4.63 -3.17 3.14
C HIS A 111 3.57 -4.20 2.76
N LEU A 112 3.19 -4.26 1.48
CA LEU A 112 2.21 -5.23 0.99
C LEU A 112 2.66 -6.67 1.26
N THR A 113 3.90 -6.98 0.94
CA THR A 113 4.45 -8.32 1.14
C THR A 113 4.39 -8.71 2.62
N ARG A 114 4.77 -7.81 3.52
CA ARG A 114 4.74 -8.08 4.95
C ARG A 114 3.32 -8.22 5.47
N TYR A 115 2.41 -7.38 4.99
CA TYR A 115 1.02 -7.47 5.39
C TYR A 115 0.39 -8.80 4.93
N GLN A 116 0.57 -9.16 3.66
CA GLN A 116 0.01 -10.38 3.10
C GLN A 116 0.57 -11.63 3.80
N LYS A 117 1.85 -11.62 4.12
CA LYS A 117 2.49 -12.73 4.85
C LYS A 117 1.89 -12.89 6.24
N LEU A 118 1.74 -11.79 6.97
CA LEU A 118 1.13 -11.80 8.31
C LEU A 118 -0.32 -12.29 8.24
N LYS A 119 -1.10 -11.76 7.30
CA LYS A 119 -2.49 -12.12 7.08
C LYS A 119 -2.62 -13.61 6.76
N THR A 120 -1.81 -14.13 5.85
CA THR A 120 -1.83 -15.54 5.46
C THR A 120 -1.51 -16.45 6.64
N ILE A 121 -0.47 -16.14 7.41
CA ILE A 121 -0.07 -16.93 8.58
C ILE A 121 -1.20 -16.95 9.62
N CYS A 122 -1.80 -15.80 9.88
CA CYS A 122 -2.89 -15.69 10.86
C CYS A 122 -4.15 -16.40 10.39
N MET A 123 -4.48 -16.31 9.11
CA MET A 123 -5.63 -17.03 8.56
C MET A 123 -5.43 -18.54 8.64
N ILE A 124 -4.25 -19.03 8.31
CA ILE A 124 -3.95 -20.46 8.41
C ILE A 124 -4.08 -20.92 9.86
N THR A 125 -3.53 -20.17 10.81
CA THR A 125 -3.62 -20.49 12.23
C THR A 125 -5.07 -20.48 12.71
N TYR A 126 -5.84 -19.47 12.30
CA TYR A 126 -7.25 -19.36 12.67
C TYR A 126 -8.06 -20.56 12.14
N PHE A 127 -7.93 -20.88 10.87
CA PHE A 127 -8.65 -22.01 10.27
C PHE A 127 -8.19 -23.35 10.81
N ARG A 128 -6.91 -23.49 11.15
CA ARG A 128 -6.41 -24.70 11.77
C ARG A 128 -7.05 -24.95 13.13
N VAL A 129 -7.37 -23.89 13.87
CA VAL A 129 -8.02 -23.99 15.17
C VAL A 129 -9.52 -24.28 15.03
N PHE A 130 -10.19 -23.70 14.04
CA PHE A 130 -11.66 -23.77 13.92
C PHE A 130 -12.15 -24.74 12.85
N ASP A 131 -11.28 -25.28 12.02
CA ASP A 131 -11.62 -26.22 10.92
C ASP A 131 -10.98 -27.58 11.18
N LEU A 132 -11.09 -28.06 12.39
CA LEU A 132 -10.40 -29.30 12.83
C LEU A 132 -11.21 -30.57 12.60
N ASP A 133 -12.42 -30.43 12.15
CA ASP A 133 -13.29 -31.60 12.01
C ASP A 133 -13.72 -31.81 10.58
#